data_fa0074b77add1f62b7a086ae01ca4e3b
#
_entry.id   fa0074b77add1f62b7a086ae01ca4e3b
#
_cell.length_a   1.000
_cell.length_b   1.000
_cell.length_c   1.000
_cell.angle_alpha   90.00
_cell.angle_beta   90.00
_cell.angle_gamma   90.00
#
_symmetry.space_group_name_H-M   'P 1'
#
loop_
_entity.id
_entity.type
_entity.pdbx_description
1 polymer ?
#
loop_
_entity_poly.entity_id
_entity_poly.type
_entity_poly.pdbx_seq_one_letter_code
_entity_poly.pdbx_strand_id
1 'polypeptide(L)'
;LTSLTFLVACGTTNKNMDFAQSKTMINNDQEIIKIYDGVCNQFKADTKKIYGCGIGLSADLKLSKSKAVLDAKVAVADIVSSTIVKKESQISKETDKGTDIKYNSEESNEILEQSINQYKVVFNKTYTEGKDFRTFIVIEYKLEV
;
A
#
# COMPACT_ATOMS: atom_id res chain seq x y z
N LEU A 1 11.63 18.05 58.20
CA LEU A 1 10.52 18.34 57.26
C LEU A 1 11.09 18.35 55.86
N THR A 2 11.14 17.20 55.18
CA THR A 2 11.56 17.04 53.77
C THR A 2 10.32 16.86 52.92
N SER A 3 10.04 17.86 52.10
CA SER A 3 8.97 17.86 51.11
C SER A 3 9.39 17.06 49.88
N LEU A 4 8.68 15.98 49.58
CA LEU A 4 8.89 15.13 48.40
C LEU A 4 7.92 15.60 47.31
N THR A 5 8.43 16.32 46.34
CA THR A 5 7.66 16.72 45.16
C THR A 5 7.62 15.59 44.13
N PHE A 6 6.46 14.98 43.91
CA PHE A 6 6.19 14.05 42.81
C PHE A 6 6.00 14.83 41.50
N LEU A 7 6.92 14.67 40.56
CA LEU A 7 6.73 15.08 39.20
C LEU A 7 5.95 14.00 38.45
N VAL A 8 4.68 14.28 38.16
CA VAL A 8 3.85 13.48 37.26
C VAL A 8 4.20 13.88 35.84
N ALA A 9 4.96 13.06 35.14
CA ALA A 9 5.18 13.18 33.72
C ALA A 9 3.94 12.68 32.97
N CYS A 10 3.11 13.61 32.45
CA CYS A 10 2.07 13.29 31.48
C CYS A 10 2.71 12.92 30.14
N GLY A 11 2.92 11.62 29.92
CA GLY A 11 3.23 11.09 28.60
C GLY A 11 1.96 11.04 27.75
N THR A 12 1.85 11.91 26.77
CA THR A 12 0.85 11.80 25.71
C THR A 12 1.20 10.61 24.82
N THR A 13 0.61 9.45 25.10
CA THR A 13 0.72 8.26 24.25
C THR A 13 -0.16 8.43 23.03
N ASN A 14 0.48 8.58 21.88
CA ASN A 14 -0.17 8.46 20.57
C ASN A 14 -0.65 6.99 20.39
N LYS A 15 -1.91 6.74 20.68
CA LYS A 15 -2.51 5.38 20.71
C LYS A 15 -2.67 4.70 19.34
N ASN A 16 -2.29 5.34 18.24
CA ASN A 16 -2.53 4.84 16.88
C ASN A 16 -1.34 4.09 16.25
N MET A 17 -0.19 4.03 16.89
CA MET A 17 1.01 3.35 16.34
C MET A 17 1.33 2.00 16.98
N ASP A 18 0.67 1.62 18.09
CA ASP A 18 1.11 0.47 18.91
C ASP A 18 0.72 -0.91 18.39
N PHE A 19 -0.24 -1.02 17.45
CA PHE A 19 -0.76 -2.34 17.07
C PHE A 19 0.20 -3.16 16.19
N ALA A 20 1.03 -2.50 15.38
CA ALA A 20 1.94 -3.17 14.45
C ALA A 20 3.38 -3.32 14.97
N GLN A 21 3.74 -2.66 16.08
CA GLN A 21 5.14 -2.60 16.55
C GLN A 21 5.50 -3.65 17.60
N SER A 22 4.53 -4.17 18.37
CA SER A 22 4.83 -5.08 19.49
C SER A 22 4.89 -6.55 19.11
N LYS A 23 4.33 -6.96 17.96
CA LYS A 23 4.27 -8.36 17.54
C LYS A 23 5.16 -8.63 16.33
N THR A 24 6.06 -9.61 16.45
CA THR A 24 6.99 -9.99 15.36
C THR A 24 6.66 -11.34 14.73
N MET A 25 5.70 -12.10 15.30
CA MET A 25 5.31 -13.43 14.82
C MET A 25 3.84 -13.45 14.42
N ILE A 26 3.53 -14.10 13.32
CA ILE A 26 2.19 -14.39 12.82
C ILE A 26 1.92 -15.88 12.96
N ASN A 27 0.75 -16.25 13.48
CA ASN A 27 0.40 -17.62 13.79
C ASN A 27 -0.76 -18.19 12.95
N ASN A 28 -1.52 -17.35 12.26
CA ASN A 28 -2.66 -17.81 11.43
C ASN A 28 -3.09 -16.78 10.38
N ASP A 29 -3.88 -17.23 9.41
CA ASP A 29 -4.35 -16.44 8.27
C ASP A 29 -5.26 -15.27 8.69
N GLN A 30 -6.06 -15.43 9.74
CA GLN A 30 -6.92 -14.37 10.26
C GLN A 30 -6.12 -13.17 10.77
N GLU A 31 -4.97 -13.45 11.34
CA GLU A 31 -4.05 -12.42 11.80
C GLU A 31 -3.39 -11.67 10.63
N ILE A 32 -3.07 -12.37 9.55
CA ILE A 32 -2.54 -11.78 8.31
C ILE A 32 -3.55 -10.78 7.75
N ILE A 33 -4.81 -11.19 7.60
CA ILE A 33 -5.89 -10.34 7.09
C ILE A 33 -6.04 -9.09 7.98
N LYS A 34 -6.09 -9.28 9.30
CA LYS A 34 -6.24 -8.18 10.24
C LYS A 34 -5.09 -7.17 10.17
N ILE A 35 -3.85 -7.64 10.04
CA ILE A 35 -2.68 -6.78 9.90
C ILE A 35 -2.74 -6.04 8.57
N TYR A 36 -3.01 -6.75 7.48
CA TYR A 36 -3.09 -6.18 6.13
C TYR A 36 -4.13 -5.06 6.06
N ASP A 37 -5.37 -5.34 6.46
CA ASP A 37 -6.46 -4.37 6.49
C ASP A 37 -6.15 -3.19 7.43
N GLY A 38 -5.60 -3.46 8.60
CA GLY A 38 -5.22 -2.44 9.57
C GLY A 38 -4.15 -1.50 9.04
N VAL A 39 -3.17 -2.02 8.30
CA VAL A 39 -2.10 -1.22 7.69
C VAL A 39 -2.63 -0.44 6.49
N CYS A 40 -3.33 -1.09 5.56
CA CYS A 40 -3.82 -0.45 4.34
C CYS A 40 -4.82 0.66 4.62
N ASN A 41 -5.70 0.47 5.61
CA ASN A 41 -6.73 1.45 5.97
C ASN A 41 -6.18 2.73 6.64
N GLN A 42 -4.92 2.75 7.04
CA GLN A 42 -4.27 3.97 7.58
C GLN A 42 -3.93 4.98 6.49
N PHE A 43 -3.77 4.52 5.24
CA PHE A 43 -3.37 5.35 4.12
C PHE A 43 -4.58 5.65 3.24
N LYS A 44 -4.99 6.91 3.18
CA LYS A 44 -6.15 7.37 2.41
C LYS A 44 -5.70 8.06 1.14
N ALA A 45 -6.16 7.55 0.00
CA ALA A 45 -5.94 8.19 -1.29
C ALA A 45 -6.65 9.54 -1.35
N ASP A 46 -6.06 10.47 -2.08
CA ASP A 46 -6.63 11.78 -2.40
C ASP A 46 -6.46 12.09 -3.90
N THR A 47 -6.71 13.34 -4.31
CA THR A 47 -6.60 13.76 -5.72
C THR A 47 -5.17 13.82 -6.24
N LYS A 48 -4.16 13.76 -5.37
CA LYS A 48 -2.73 13.91 -5.70
C LYS A 48 -1.93 12.65 -5.43
N LYS A 49 -2.45 11.75 -4.60
CA LYS A 49 -1.73 10.56 -4.13
C LYS A 49 -2.65 9.36 -4.04
N ILE A 50 -2.11 8.23 -4.45
CA ILE A 50 -2.71 6.92 -4.22
C ILE A 50 -1.73 6.03 -3.48
N TYR A 51 -2.25 5.00 -2.83
CA TYR A 51 -1.45 4.06 -2.05
C TYR A 51 -1.72 2.64 -2.52
N GLY A 52 -0.64 1.88 -2.69
CA GLY A 52 -0.70 0.45 -2.94
C GLY A 52 -0.20 -0.32 -1.75
N CYS A 53 -0.97 -1.30 -1.31
CA CYS A 53 -0.57 -2.23 -0.27
C CYS A 53 -0.11 -3.53 -0.91
N GLY A 54 0.97 -4.10 -0.38
CA GLY A 54 1.50 -5.36 -0.85
C GLY A 54 1.96 -6.26 0.29
N ILE A 55 1.88 -7.55 0.03
CA ILE A 55 2.26 -8.60 0.95
C ILE A 55 3.20 -9.59 0.23
N GLY A 56 4.23 -10.06 0.92
CA GLY A 56 5.16 -11.04 0.38
C GLY A 56 5.52 -12.10 1.40
N LEU A 57 5.60 -13.35 0.96
CA LEU A 57 6.03 -14.48 1.77
C LEU A 57 7.22 -15.15 1.11
N SER A 58 8.28 -15.42 1.88
CA SER A 58 9.45 -16.18 1.43
C SER A 58 10.29 -16.63 2.62
N ALA A 59 11.00 -17.74 2.48
CA ALA A 59 12.04 -18.15 3.40
C ALA A 59 13.26 -17.21 3.37
N ASP A 60 13.42 -16.44 2.30
CA ASP A 60 14.43 -15.39 2.16
C ASP A 60 13.80 -14.02 2.45
N LEU A 61 14.38 -13.29 3.41
CA LEU A 61 13.88 -11.98 3.84
C LEU A 61 13.89 -10.94 2.70
N LYS A 62 14.94 -10.94 1.88
CA LYS A 62 15.07 -9.98 0.78
C LYS A 62 14.03 -10.25 -0.29
N LEU A 63 13.81 -11.52 -0.60
CA LEU A 63 12.80 -11.95 -1.56
C LEU A 63 11.38 -11.67 -1.04
N SER A 64 11.11 -11.88 0.24
CA SER A 64 9.83 -11.50 0.87
C SER A 64 9.52 -10.01 0.67
N LYS A 65 10.49 -9.13 0.91
CA LYS A 65 10.36 -7.70 0.68
C LYS A 65 10.14 -7.35 -0.80
N SER A 66 10.88 -7.96 -1.70
CA SER A 66 10.74 -7.74 -3.14
C SER A 66 9.36 -8.15 -3.66
N LYS A 67 8.84 -9.29 -3.20
CA LYS A 67 7.47 -9.74 -3.51
C LYS A 67 6.41 -8.76 -3.01
N ALA A 68 6.56 -8.26 -1.78
CA ALA A 68 5.63 -7.28 -1.21
C ALA A 68 5.64 -5.94 -1.97
N VAL A 69 6.81 -5.47 -2.41
CA VAL A 69 6.91 -4.26 -3.26
C VAL A 69 6.24 -4.48 -4.60
N LEU A 70 6.46 -5.63 -5.24
CA LEU A 70 5.83 -5.95 -6.51
C LEU A 70 4.31 -6.00 -6.40
N ASP A 71 3.79 -6.66 -5.37
CA ASP A 71 2.36 -6.74 -5.09
C ASP A 71 1.74 -5.35 -4.86
N ALA A 72 2.41 -4.49 -4.09
CA ALA A 72 1.99 -3.10 -3.89
C ALA A 72 1.97 -2.28 -5.19
N LYS A 73 2.93 -2.51 -6.10
CA LYS A 73 2.96 -1.87 -7.43
C LYS A 73 1.79 -2.32 -8.30
N VAL A 74 1.45 -3.60 -8.29
CA VAL A 74 0.28 -4.14 -9.00
C VAL A 74 -0.99 -3.46 -8.49
N ALA A 75 -1.15 -3.33 -7.17
CA ALA A 75 -2.30 -2.64 -6.59
C ALA A 75 -2.41 -1.17 -7.05
N VAL A 76 -1.29 -0.43 -7.14
CA VAL A 76 -1.26 0.93 -7.70
C VAL A 76 -1.65 0.93 -9.18
N ALA A 77 -1.10 0.00 -9.97
CA ALA A 77 -1.38 -0.11 -11.39
C ALA A 77 -2.88 -0.34 -11.66
N ASP A 78 -3.53 -1.20 -10.88
CA ASP A 78 -4.96 -1.47 -10.98
C ASP A 78 -5.80 -0.21 -10.70
N ILE A 79 -5.42 0.58 -9.69
CA ILE A 79 -6.10 1.84 -9.36
C ILE A 79 -5.95 2.85 -10.51
N VAL A 80 -4.75 3.03 -11.04
CA VAL A 80 -4.46 3.96 -12.14
C VAL A 80 -5.22 3.55 -13.39
N SER A 81 -5.17 2.27 -13.78
CA SER A 81 -5.89 1.72 -14.93
C SER A 81 -7.40 1.94 -14.83
N SER A 82 -8.00 1.65 -13.66
CA SER A 82 -9.44 1.84 -13.45
C SER A 82 -9.86 3.31 -13.53
N THR A 83 -8.97 4.23 -13.17
CA THR A 83 -9.22 5.68 -13.26
C THR A 83 -9.17 6.17 -14.70
N ILE A 84 -8.23 5.67 -15.49
CA ILE A 84 -8.13 5.99 -16.93
C ILE A 84 -9.37 5.50 -17.68
N VAL A 85 -9.77 4.24 -17.48
CA VAL A 85 -10.96 3.66 -18.12
C VAL A 85 -12.23 4.45 -17.79
N LYS A 86 -12.38 4.94 -16.56
CA LYS A 86 -13.52 5.80 -16.19
C LYS A 86 -13.51 7.14 -16.91
N LYS A 87 -12.36 7.78 -17.07
CA LYS A 87 -12.24 9.04 -17.82
C LYS A 87 -12.58 8.84 -19.31
N GLU A 88 -12.05 7.78 -19.93
CA GLU A 88 -12.33 7.47 -21.34
C GLU A 88 -13.80 7.13 -21.58
N SER A 89 -14.46 6.37 -20.70
CA SER A 89 -15.87 6.06 -20.82
C SER A 89 -16.79 7.27 -20.65
N GLN A 90 -16.36 8.31 -19.94
CA GLN A 90 -17.09 9.58 -19.85
C GLN A 90 -16.96 10.41 -21.13
N ILE A 91 -15.79 10.42 -21.76
CA ILE A 91 -15.54 11.13 -23.02
C ILE A 91 -16.28 10.45 -24.18
N SER A 92 -16.35 9.12 -24.23
CA SER A 92 -17.05 8.38 -25.29
C SER A 92 -18.58 8.53 -25.24
N LYS A 93 -19.16 8.94 -24.13
CA LYS A 93 -20.60 9.24 -24.01
C LYS A 93 -20.99 10.60 -24.60
N GLU A 94 -20.02 11.49 -24.80
CA GLU A 94 -20.26 12.81 -25.41
C GLU A 94 -20.07 12.85 -26.92
N THR A 95 -19.47 11.83 -27.52
CA THR A 95 -19.28 11.73 -28.98
C THR A 95 -20.11 10.56 -29.54
N ASP A 96 -21.31 10.88 -30.00
CA ASP A 96 -22.27 9.95 -30.61
C ASP A 96 -21.90 9.60 -32.06
N LYS A 97 -20.66 9.21 -32.32
CA LYS A 97 -20.20 8.61 -33.59
C LYS A 97 -19.15 7.56 -33.31
N GLY A 98 -19.54 6.31 -33.59
CA GLY A 98 -18.74 5.12 -33.41
C GLY A 98 -17.33 5.25 -34.01
N THR A 99 -16.36 5.13 -33.17
CA THR A 99 -14.98 4.79 -33.54
C THR A 99 -14.61 3.61 -32.68
N ASP A 100 -14.40 2.45 -33.30
CA ASP A 100 -13.82 1.27 -32.68
C ASP A 100 -12.41 1.62 -32.19
N ILE A 101 -12.30 1.97 -30.91
CA ILE A 101 -11.00 2.12 -30.26
C ILE A 101 -10.52 0.71 -29.91
N LYS A 102 -9.69 0.16 -30.79
CA LYS A 102 -8.89 -1.03 -30.47
C LYS A 102 -7.96 -0.69 -29.32
N TYR A 103 -8.29 -1.17 -28.13
CA TYR A 103 -7.48 -1.03 -26.94
C TYR A 103 -6.17 -1.82 -27.12
N ASN A 104 -5.06 -1.13 -27.28
CA ASN A 104 -3.74 -1.74 -27.32
C ASN A 104 -3.28 -1.98 -25.87
N SER A 105 -3.61 -3.16 -25.32
CA SER A 105 -3.26 -3.55 -23.95
C SER A 105 -1.75 -3.58 -23.65
N GLU A 106 -0.93 -3.72 -24.70
CA GLU A 106 0.53 -3.73 -24.57
C GLU A 106 1.09 -2.34 -24.29
N GLU A 107 0.60 -1.31 -24.97
CA GLU A 107 1.06 0.08 -24.79
C GLU A 107 0.65 0.66 -23.42
N SER A 108 -0.51 0.27 -22.91
CA SER A 108 -0.98 0.66 -21.58
C SER A 108 -0.12 0.03 -20.46
N ASN A 109 0.31 -1.21 -20.62
CA ASN A 109 1.15 -1.89 -19.65
C ASN A 109 2.56 -1.29 -19.60
N GLU A 110 3.13 -0.89 -20.73
CA GLU A 110 4.46 -0.27 -20.79
C GLU A 110 4.47 1.13 -20.14
N ILE A 111 3.42 1.91 -20.35
CA ILE A 111 3.23 3.22 -19.69
C ILE A 111 3.05 3.04 -18.19
N LEU A 112 2.31 2.03 -17.74
CA LEU A 112 2.11 1.70 -16.34
C LEU A 112 3.40 1.25 -15.65
N GLU A 113 4.22 0.43 -16.29
CA GLU A 113 5.51 0.02 -15.75
C GLU A 113 6.49 1.18 -15.58
N GLN A 114 6.55 2.10 -16.53
CA GLN A 114 7.40 3.31 -16.44
C GLN A 114 6.89 4.28 -15.36
N SER A 115 5.58 4.45 -15.23
CA SER A 115 4.98 5.35 -14.26
C SER A 115 5.16 4.89 -12.81
N ILE A 116 5.10 3.58 -12.55
CA ILE A 116 5.17 3.01 -11.20
C ILE A 116 6.60 3.01 -10.61
N ASN A 117 7.60 3.44 -11.37
CA ASN A 117 8.96 3.57 -10.84
C ASN A 117 9.16 4.77 -9.90
N GLN A 118 8.26 5.75 -9.90
CA GLN A 118 8.31 6.92 -9.01
C GLN A 118 7.40 6.74 -7.79
N TYR A 119 7.72 5.80 -6.94
CA TYR A 119 6.98 5.55 -5.70
C TYR A 119 7.88 5.77 -4.48
N LYS A 120 7.22 5.97 -3.34
CA LYS A 120 7.86 6.03 -2.03
C LYS A 120 7.30 4.95 -1.13
N VAL A 121 8.17 4.16 -0.49
CA VAL A 121 7.73 3.24 0.56
C VAL A 121 7.40 4.05 1.81
N VAL A 122 6.16 4.00 2.25
CA VAL A 122 5.65 4.73 3.43
C VAL A 122 5.40 3.82 4.63
N PHE A 123 5.32 2.52 4.40
CA PHE A 123 5.25 1.50 5.45
C PHE A 123 6.02 0.25 5.02
N ASN A 124 6.75 -0.35 5.95
CA ASN A 124 7.46 -1.62 5.76
C ASN A 124 7.59 -2.34 7.09
N LYS A 125 6.96 -3.50 7.22
CA LYS A 125 7.08 -4.36 8.40
C LYS A 125 7.16 -5.81 7.98
N THR A 126 8.11 -6.54 8.58
CA THR A 126 8.27 -7.97 8.37
C THR A 126 8.01 -8.73 9.66
N TYR A 127 7.28 -9.82 9.54
CA TYR A 127 6.97 -10.77 10.61
C TYR A 127 7.57 -12.13 10.26
N THR A 128 7.86 -12.93 11.27
CA THR A 128 8.16 -14.35 11.09
C THR A 128 6.86 -15.16 11.08
N GLU A 129 6.75 -16.09 10.15
CA GLU A 129 5.63 -17.00 9.98
C GLU A 129 6.19 -18.41 9.80
N GLY A 130 6.30 -19.16 10.90
CA GLY A 130 7.02 -20.42 10.92
C GLY A 130 8.50 -20.25 10.54
N LYS A 131 8.92 -20.81 9.40
CA LYS A 131 10.28 -20.66 8.86
C LYS A 131 10.42 -19.53 7.86
N ASP A 132 9.31 -18.88 7.51
CA ASP A 132 9.27 -17.88 6.46
C ASP A 132 9.18 -16.45 7.05
N PHE A 133 9.41 -15.49 6.18
CA PHE A 133 9.23 -14.08 6.44
C PHE A 133 8.00 -13.57 5.67
N ARG A 134 7.07 -12.93 6.39
CA ARG A 134 5.92 -12.24 5.82
C ARG A 134 6.14 -10.74 5.92
N THR A 135 6.23 -10.08 4.77
CA THR A 135 6.43 -8.63 4.70
C THR A 135 5.17 -7.93 4.22
N PHE A 136 4.82 -6.85 4.90
CA PHE A 136 3.77 -5.91 4.51
C PHE A 136 4.43 -4.60 4.09
N ILE A 137 4.05 -4.10 2.93
CA ILE A 137 4.57 -2.83 2.39
C ILE A 137 3.40 -1.98 1.93
N VAL A 138 3.49 -0.68 2.16
CA VAL A 138 2.64 0.32 1.51
C VAL A 138 3.54 1.28 0.74
N ILE A 139 3.20 1.50 -0.51
CA ILE A 139 3.84 2.50 -1.36
C ILE A 139 2.89 3.66 -1.61
N GLU A 140 3.43 4.85 -1.61
CA GLU A 140 2.79 6.09 -2.05
C GLU A 140 3.18 6.36 -3.49
N TYR A 141 2.21 6.59 -4.35
CA TYR A 141 2.40 7.03 -5.72
C TYR A 141 1.76 8.39 -5.91
N LYS A 142 2.51 9.35 -6.46
CA LYS A 142 1.99 10.68 -6.77
C LYS A 142 1.35 10.67 -8.14
N LEU A 143 0.11 11.17 -8.20
CA LEU A 143 -0.57 11.39 -9.47
C LEU A 143 -0.01 12.68 -10.10
N GLU A 144 0.48 12.58 -11.32
CA GLU A 144 0.79 13.76 -12.13
C GLU A 144 -0.54 14.36 -12.61
N VAL A 145 -0.83 15.54 -12.13
CA VAL A 145 -2.04 16.31 -12.49
C VAL A 145 -1.68 17.39 -13.50
#